data_21602d264000a09fca0f450771aff3bc
#
_entry.id   21602d264000a09fca0f450771aff3bc
#
_cell.length_a   1.000
_cell.length_b   1.000
_cell.length_c   1.000
_cell.angle_alpha   90.00
_cell.angle_beta   90.00
_cell.angle_gamma   90.00
#
_symmetry.space_group_name_H-M   'P 1'
#
loop_
_entity.id
_entity.type
_entity.pdbx_description
1 polymer ?
#
loop_
_entity_poly.entity_id
_entity_poly.type
_entity_poly.pdbx_seq_one_letter_code
_entity_poly.pdbx_strand_id
1 'polypeptide(L)' 'MDTRFISDRISILRTKKNVSEYRMSTDLGHSKSYIQSISSGKSMPSMGEFLYICEYLGVTPREFFDDSLGEPQLVQK' A
#
# COMPACT_ATOMS: atom_id res chain seq x y z
N MET A 1 -8.31 -2.49 -13.75
CA MET A 1 -7.28 -2.36 -12.69
C MET A 1 -6.03 -1.77 -13.30
N ASP A 2 -5.48 -0.76 -12.70
CA ASP A 2 -4.25 -0.14 -13.18
C ASP A 2 -3.35 0.19 -11.97
N THR A 3 -2.29 0.93 -12.20
CA THR A 3 -1.34 1.21 -11.12
C THR A 3 -1.96 2.02 -10.00
N ARG A 4 -3.02 2.78 -10.28
CA ARG A 4 -3.69 3.51 -9.23
C ARG A 4 -4.31 2.58 -8.19
N PHE A 5 -4.74 1.39 -8.63
CA PHE A 5 -5.27 0.40 -7.70
C PHE A 5 -4.23 0.09 -6.62
N ILE A 6 -2.97 -0.06 -7.03
CA ILE A 6 -1.90 -0.38 -6.08
C ILE A 6 -1.73 0.74 -5.07
N SER A 7 -1.64 1.98 -5.54
CA SER A 7 -1.47 3.13 -4.65
C SER A 7 -2.64 3.26 -3.68
N ASP A 8 -3.85 3.12 -4.18
CA ASP A 8 -5.04 3.28 -3.35
C ASP A 8 -5.15 2.15 -2.33
N ARG A 9 -4.85 0.93 -2.75
CA ARG A 9 -4.96 -0.20 -1.84
C ARG A 9 -3.93 -0.10 -0.73
N ILE A 10 -2.71 0.33 -1.06
CA ILE A 10 -1.69 0.54 -0.03
C ILE A 10 -2.17 1.57 0.98
N SER A 11 -2.76 2.66 0.50
CA SER A 11 -3.25 3.71 1.40
C SER A 11 -4.34 3.20 2.33
N ILE A 12 -5.27 2.41 1.78
CA ILE A 12 -6.35 1.87 2.59
C ILE A 12 -5.83 0.92 3.65
N LEU A 13 -4.97 0.00 3.25
CA LEU A 13 -4.45 -0.99 4.19
C LEU A 13 -3.55 -0.34 5.23
N ARG A 14 -2.78 0.66 4.82
CA ARG A 14 -1.94 1.39 5.76
C ARG A 14 -2.79 2.13 6.79
N THR A 15 -3.86 2.76 6.32
CA THR A 15 -4.75 3.48 7.22
C THR A 15 -5.41 2.53 8.21
N LYS A 16 -5.80 1.36 7.75
CA LYS A 16 -6.38 0.36 8.65
C LYS A 16 -5.39 -0.09 9.71
N LYS A 17 -4.11 -0.15 9.33
CA LYS A 17 -3.07 -0.53 10.27
C LYS A 17 -2.70 0.65 11.18
N ASN A 18 -3.20 1.82 10.85
CA ASN A 18 -2.99 3.03 11.64
C ASN A 18 -1.53 3.45 11.73
N VAL A 19 -0.84 3.39 10.59
CA VAL A 19 0.54 3.87 10.53
C VAL A 19 0.64 4.96 9.47
N SER A 20 1.53 5.91 9.70
CA SER A 20 1.74 7.01 8.78
C SER A 20 2.60 6.56 7.59
N GLU A 21 2.59 7.35 6.54
CA GLU A 21 3.47 7.10 5.39
C GLU A 21 4.93 7.15 5.81
N TYR A 22 5.25 8.09 6.68
CA TYR A 22 6.62 8.22 7.20
C TYR A 22 7.01 6.93 7.93
N ARG A 23 6.18 6.50 8.84
CA ARG A 23 6.48 5.34 9.66
C ARG A 23 6.63 4.09 8.82
N MET A 24 5.71 3.89 7.89
CA MET A 24 5.79 2.71 7.03
C MET A 24 7.05 2.73 6.19
N SER A 25 7.41 3.91 5.66
CA SER A 25 8.61 4.03 4.83
C SER A 25 9.85 3.62 5.61
N THR A 26 10.02 4.14 6.81
CA THR A 26 11.21 3.85 7.60
C THR A 26 11.19 2.43 8.14
N ASP A 27 10.01 1.91 8.48
CA ASP A 27 9.90 0.51 8.92
C ASP A 27 10.35 -0.45 7.82
N LEU A 28 10.12 -0.07 6.57
CA LEU A 28 10.53 -0.89 5.42
C LEU A 28 11.99 -0.66 5.03
N GLY A 29 12.69 0.19 5.74
CA GLY A 29 14.10 0.43 5.46
C GLY A 29 14.33 1.41 4.34
N HIS A 30 13.35 2.20 3.99
CA HIS A 30 13.47 3.17 2.90
C HIS A 30 13.55 4.59 3.42
N SER A 31 13.73 5.54 2.52
CA SER A 31 13.72 6.93 2.90
C SER A 31 12.32 7.30 3.39
N LYS A 32 12.25 8.37 4.15
CA LYS A 32 11.00 8.76 4.80
C LYS A 32 9.89 9.12 3.81
N SER A 33 10.21 9.38 2.56
CA SER A 33 9.21 9.74 1.56
C SER A 33 8.87 8.61 0.60
N TYR A 34 9.34 7.40 0.86
CA TYR A 34 9.16 6.29 -0.05
C TYR A 34 7.67 6.00 -0.31
N ILE A 35 6.91 5.81 0.74
CA ILE A 35 5.48 5.48 0.59
C ILE A 35 4.70 6.67 0.03
N GLN A 36 5.08 7.88 0.42
CA GLN A 36 4.42 9.07 -0.09
C GLN A 36 4.59 9.17 -1.62
N SER A 37 5.76 8.80 -2.13
CA SER A 37 5.99 8.79 -3.57
C SER A 37 5.09 7.78 -4.28
N ILE A 38 4.86 6.62 -3.66
CA ILE A 38 3.96 5.62 -4.23
C ILE A 38 2.52 6.12 -4.17
N SER A 39 2.11 6.68 -3.04
CA SER A 39 0.75 7.18 -2.88
C SER A 39 0.42 8.28 -3.87
N SER A 40 1.40 9.12 -4.19
CA SER A 40 1.18 10.23 -5.11
C SER A 40 1.31 9.80 -6.58
N GLY A 41 1.66 8.56 -6.84
CA GLY A 41 1.80 8.08 -8.21
C GLY A 41 3.12 8.36 -8.86
N LYS A 42 4.08 8.90 -8.11
CA LYS A 42 5.38 9.20 -8.69
C LYS A 42 6.22 7.96 -8.92
N SER A 43 6.00 6.93 -8.14
CA SER A 43 6.77 5.71 -8.28
C SER A 43 5.92 4.51 -7.94
N MET A 44 6.41 3.33 -8.32
CA MET A 44 5.78 2.06 -7.99
C MET A 44 6.82 1.17 -7.37
N PRO A 45 6.42 0.29 -6.45
CA PRO A 45 7.39 -0.62 -5.88
C PRO A 45 7.80 -1.67 -6.90
N SER A 46 9.01 -2.15 -6.78
CA SER A 46 9.41 -3.33 -7.55
C SER A 46 8.62 -4.52 -7.04
N MET A 47 8.67 -5.65 -7.75
CA MET A 47 7.97 -6.85 -7.28
C MET A 47 8.49 -7.29 -5.92
N GLY A 48 9.80 -7.24 -5.71
CA GLY A 48 10.36 -7.61 -4.42
C GLY A 48 9.89 -6.69 -3.31
N GLU A 49 9.89 -5.40 -3.58
CA GLU A 49 9.39 -4.44 -2.60
C GLU A 49 7.90 -4.65 -2.32
N PHE A 50 7.14 -4.98 -3.36
CA PHE A 50 5.72 -5.22 -3.19
C PHE A 50 5.47 -6.37 -2.22
N LEU A 51 6.26 -7.42 -2.30
CA LEU A 51 6.09 -8.55 -1.39
C LEU A 51 6.35 -8.12 0.06
N TYR A 52 7.36 -7.29 0.29
CA TYR A 52 7.61 -6.77 1.62
C TYR A 52 6.48 -5.87 2.10
N ILE A 53 5.91 -5.08 1.19
CA ILE A 53 4.78 -4.23 1.54
C ILE A 53 3.60 -5.07 1.98
N CYS A 54 3.29 -6.14 1.26
CA CYS A 54 2.21 -7.04 1.63
C CYS A 54 2.46 -7.64 3.01
N GLU A 55 3.68 -8.09 3.26
CA GLU A 55 4.03 -8.69 4.53
C GLU A 55 3.86 -7.67 5.67
N TYR A 56 4.32 -6.45 5.43
CA TYR A 56 4.19 -5.39 6.42
C TYR A 56 2.72 -5.11 6.73
N LEU A 57 1.89 -5.11 5.69
CA LEU A 57 0.48 -4.79 5.84
C LEU A 57 -0.34 -5.99 6.33
N GLY A 58 0.27 -7.16 6.42
CA GLY A 58 -0.43 -8.34 6.94
C GLY A 58 -1.38 -8.98 5.95
N VAL A 59 -1.12 -8.84 4.66
CA VAL A 59 -1.95 -9.45 3.64
C VAL A 59 -1.08 -10.24 2.69
N THR A 60 -1.68 -11.23 2.04
CA THR A 60 -0.99 -11.92 0.95
C THR A 60 -1.18 -11.10 -0.33
N PRO A 61 -0.34 -11.33 -1.35
CA PRO A 61 -0.57 -10.68 -2.63
C PRO A 61 -1.96 -10.95 -3.20
N ARG A 62 -2.47 -12.14 -2.98
CA ARG A 62 -3.81 -12.49 -3.41
C ARG A 62 -4.85 -11.59 -2.74
N GLU A 63 -4.74 -11.43 -1.43
CA GLU A 63 -5.66 -10.59 -0.69
C GLU A 63 -5.54 -9.14 -1.11
N PHE A 64 -4.31 -8.72 -1.40
CA PHE A 64 -4.07 -7.35 -1.83
C PHE A 64 -4.87 -7.01 -3.08
N PHE A 65 -4.96 -7.95 -4.02
CA PHE A 65 -5.63 -7.72 -5.29
C PHE A 65 -7.06 -8.26 -5.35
N ASP A 66 -7.62 -8.63 -4.23
CA ASP A 66 -8.94 -9.26 -4.21
C ASP A 66 -10.04 -8.21 -4.37
N ASP A 67 -10.59 -8.13 -5.58
CA ASP A 67 -11.66 -7.19 -5.87
C ASP A 67 -12.98 -7.58 -5.23
N SER A 68 -13.12 -8.81 -4.81
CA SER A 68 -14.38 -9.24 -4.22
C SER A 68 -14.59 -8.59 -2.86
N LEU A 69 -13.55 -7.99 -2.28
CA LEU A 69 -13.66 -7.27 -1.05
C LEU A 69 -14.14 -5.83 -1.28
N GLY A 70 -14.41 -5.50 -2.51
CA GLY A 70 -14.88 -4.17 -2.85
C GLY A 70 -13.76 -3.29 -3.35
N GLU A 71 -14.12 -2.13 -3.84
CA GLU A 71 -13.14 -1.19 -4.34
C GLU A 71 -12.28 -0.70 -3.21
N PRO A 72 -11.03 -0.38 -3.47
CA PRO A 72 -10.19 0.20 -2.45
C PRO A 72 -10.63 1.64 -2.22
N GLN A 73 -11.70 1.80 -1.52
CA GLN A 73 -12.22 3.12 -1.26
C GLN A 73 -12.40 3.30 0.22
N LEU A 74 -12.27 4.51 0.64
CA LEU A 74 -12.30 4.80 2.04
C LEU A 74 -13.68 5.12 2.53
N VAL A 75 -14.64 5.23 1.66
CA VAL A 75 -15.93 5.70 2.04
C VAL A 75 -16.83 4.67 2.54
N GLN A 76 -16.52 3.70 2.85
CA GLN A 76 -17.47 2.80 3.34
C GLN A 76 -18.07 3.23 4.55
N LYS A 77 -18.31 3.65 4.64
CA LYS A 77 -18.71 3.95 5.59
C LYS A 77 -19.18 3.56 6.08
#